data_3c9c2dfc11dd14521aa1d81f98775516
#
_entry.id   3c9c2dfc11dd14521aa1d81f98775516
#
_cell.length_a   1.000
_cell.length_b   1.000
_cell.length_c   1.000
_cell.angle_alpha   90.00
_cell.angle_beta   90.00
_cell.angle_gamma   90.00
#
_symmetry.space_group_name_H-M   'P 1'
#
loop_
_entity.id
_entity.type
_entity.pdbx_description
1 polymer ?
#
loop_
_entity_poly.entity_id
_entity_poly.type
_entity_poly.pdbx_seq_one_letter_code
_entity_poly.pdbx_strand_id
1 'polypeptide(L)'
;MAKLVLIGSGLAGGLLAAYLGRRGHEVDLFERRADPREGNIVGGRSINLAISTRGIHALEQIGIAQEALQHAIPMRGRMIHDRSGELHFSPYDVDPKKCINSIGRAALNTTVIEAAQRYSNVRVHFNHKCTGVDIDSALAQLETAEGVVTARGDAVIGVDGAFSAVRKSMQSEIGSFQYDENYLAHGYKELTIPPGPDGLWRMEKNALHIWPRKSFMMIALPNPDGSFTCTLFWEFEGPRSFATTKTDDNVRRFFEEEFPDAVPLMPDLLDDFRNNPMGSLVTIR
;
A
#
# COMPACT_ATOMS: atom_id res chain seq x y z
N MET A 1 -27.68 6.76 16.94
CA MET A 1 -27.38 6.17 15.61
C MET A 1 -27.16 7.34 14.69
N ALA A 2 -26.03 7.42 14.01
CA ALA A 2 -25.70 8.53 13.11
C ALA A 2 -25.56 7.99 11.68
N LYS A 3 -25.82 8.83 10.68
CA LYS A 3 -25.55 8.57 9.28
C LYS A 3 -24.20 9.19 8.90
N LEU A 4 -23.25 8.37 8.50
CA LEU A 4 -21.86 8.76 8.22
C LEU A 4 -21.51 8.54 6.76
N VAL A 5 -20.91 9.53 6.14
CA VAL A 5 -20.38 9.46 4.77
C VAL A 5 -18.87 9.33 4.86
N LEU A 6 -18.33 8.23 4.34
CA LEU A 6 -16.89 7.96 4.27
C LEU A 6 -16.41 8.11 2.84
N ILE A 7 -15.29 8.81 2.64
CA ILE A 7 -14.68 9.02 1.33
C ILE A 7 -13.37 8.25 1.23
N GLY A 8 -13.32 7.24 0.37
CA GLY A 8 -12.19 6.35 0.12
C GLY A 8 -12.32 4.98 0.75
N SER A 9 -12.37 3.91 -0.04
CA SER A 9 -12.43 2.52 0.43
C SER A 9 -11.06 1.82 0.43
N GLY A 10 -10.00 2.58 0.72
CA GLY A 10 -8.70 1.99 1.04
C GLY A 10 -8.75 1.19 2.36
N LEU A 11 -7.62 0.65 2.80
CA LEU A 11 -7.54 -0.13 4.05
C LEU A 11 -8.14 0.59 5.25
N ALA A 12 -7.87 1.89 5.40
CA ALA A 12 -8.42 2.68 6.50
C ALA A 12 -9.94 2.85 6.39
N GLY A 13 -10.46 3.12 5.17
CA GLY A 13 -11.89 3.33 4.94
C GLY A 13 -12.71 2.07 5.13
N GLY A 14 -12.28 0.95 4.57
CA GLY A 14 -12.94 -0.34 4.75
C GLY A 14 -12.96 -0.77 6.22
N LEU A 15 -11.82 -0.64 6.91
CA LEU A 15 -11.72 -0.95 8.34
C LEU A 15 -12.65 -0.05 9.18
N LEU A 16 -12.63 1.25 8.93
CA LEU A 16 -13.49 2.22 9.65
C LEU A 16 -14.96 1.95 9.40
N ALA A 17 -15.35 1.66 8.16
CA ALA A 17 -16.72 1.31 7.82
C ALA A 17 -17.21 0.07 8.58
N ALA A 18 -16.39 -0.99 8.66
CA ALA A 18 -16.70 -2.18 9.46
C ALA A 18 -16.83 -1.84 10.96
N TYR A 19 -15.96 -0.99 11.47
CA TYR A 19 -15.98 -0.52 12.87
C TYR A 19 -17.27 0.22 13.22
N LEU A 20 -17.68 1.13 12.35
CA LEU A 20 -18.87 1.95 12.53
C LEU A 20 -20.15 1.13 12.32
N GLY A 21 -20.15 0.24 11.31
CA GLY A 21 -21.24 -0.70 11.06
C GLY A 21 -21.51 -1.60 12.26
N ARG A 22 -20.46 -2.16 12.87
CA ARG A 22 -20.54 -2.95 14.10
C ARG A 22 -21.16 -2.18 15.27
N ARG A 23 -20.98 -0.86 15.31
CA ARG A 23 -21.56 0.03 16.34
C ARG A 23 -22.97 0.51 16.02
N GLY A 24 -23.55 0.06 14.90
CA GLY A 24 -24.92 0.38 14.50
C GLY A 24 -25.10 1.73 13.84
N HIS A 25 -24.03 2.39 13.39
CA HIS A 25 -24.14 3.60 12.57
C HIS A 25 -24.50 3.25 11.13
N GLU A 26 -25.33 4.06 10.46
CA GLU A 26 -25.47 3.99 9.01
C GLU A 26 -24.23 4.53 8.35
N VAL A 27 -23.65 3.78 7.39
CA VAL A 27 -22.43 4.15 6.71
C VAL A 27 -22.61 4.05 5.21
N ASP A 28 -22.40 5.16 4.51
CA ASP A 28 -22.22 5.21 3.05
C ASP A 28 -20.71 5.43 2.76
N LEU A 29 -20.03 4.43 2.21
CA LEU A 29 -18.62 4.45 1.86
C LEU A 29 -18.46 4.59 0.35
N PHE A 30 -17.82 5.68 -0.11
CA PHE A 30 -17.63 6.00 -1.53
C PHE A 30 -16.19 5.79 -1.98
N GLU A 31 -16.00 5.11 -3.11
CA GLU A 31 -14.72 4.84 -3.72
C GLU A 31 -14.71 5.27 -5.20
N ARG A 32 -13.67 5.97 -5.62
CA ARG A 32 -13.53 6.45 -7.00
C ARG A 32 -13.24 5.35 -8.03
N ARG A 33 -12.64 4.24 -7.59
CA ARG A 33 -12.29 3.10 -8.44
C ARG A 33 -13.46 2.14 -8.56
N ALA A 34 -13.40 1.28 -9.58
CA ALA A 34 -14.29 0.13 -9.71
C ALA A 34 -14.10 -0.85 -8.54
N ASP A 35 -15.06 -1.73 -8.36
CA ASP A 35 -14.98 -2.82 -7.38
C ASP A 35 -13.77 -3.72 -7.70
N PRO A 36 -12.81 -3.89 -6.79
CA PRO A 36 -11.63 -4.71 -7.03
C PRO A 36 -11.94 -6.20 -7.27
N ARG A 37 -13.18 -6.63 -7.00
CA ARG A 37 -13.63 -8.01 -7.20
C ARG A 37 -14.20 -8.27 -8.61
N GLU A 38 -14.60 -7.23 -9.34
CA GLU A 38 -15.28 -7.35 -10.64
C GLU A 38 -14.37 -7.42 -11.86
N GLY A 39 -13.05 -7.30 -11.69
CA GLY A 39 -12.20 -7.31 -12.86
C GLY A 39 -10.71 -7.24 -12.59
N ASN A 40 -9.93 -7.35 -13.64
CA ASN A 40 -8.49 -7.21 -13.60
C ASN A 40 -8.12 -5.91 -12.88
N ILE A 41 -7.34 -6.02 -11.83
CA ILE A 41 -6.79 -4.89 -11.10
C ILE A 41 -6.01 -4.01 -12.09
N VAL A 42 -6.70 -3.03 -12.66
CA VAL A 42 -6.09 -2.01 -13.51
C VAL A 42 -5.39 -1.03 -12.57
N GLY A 43 -4.09 -1.18 -12.46
CA GLY A 43 -3.28 -0.23 -11.71
C GLY A 43 -2.17 -0.88 -10.92
N GLY A 44 -1.05 -1.10 -11.58
CA GLY A 44 0.23 -1.46 -10.97
C GLY A 44 0.27 -2.85 -10.34
N ARG A 45 1.44 -3.44 -10.30
CA ARG A 45 1.69 -4.65 -9.50
C ARG A 45 1.33 -4.35 -8.05
N SER A 46 0.65 -5.29 -7.40
CA SER A 46 0.21 -5.12 -6.01
C SER A 46 1.43 -4.99 -5.10
N ILE A 47 1.61 -3.81 -4.52
CA ILE A 47 2.61 -3.59 -3.48
C ILE A 47 2.26 -4.47 -2.30
N ASN A 48 3.24 -5.22 -1.79
CA ASN A 48 3.08 -5.94 -0.54
C ASN A 48 3.20 -4.99 0.66
N LEU A 49 2.43 -5.28 1.67
CA LEU A 49 2.47 -4.62 2.96
C LEU A 49 3.09 -5.55 3.99
N ALA A 50 3.83 -4.97 4.91
CA ALA A 50 4.29 -5.65 6.12
C ALA A 50 3.31 -5.35 7.27
N ILE A 51 2.37 -6.25 7.54
CA ILE A 51 1.45 -6.12 8.66
C ILE A 51 2.18 -6.46 9.97
N SER A 52 2.17 -5.51 10.89
CA SER A 52 2.70 -5.64 12.25
C SER A 52 1.58 -5.83 13.28
N THR A 53 1.96 -6.01 14.55
CA THR A 53 1.04 -6.14 15.68
C THR A 53 -0.05 -5.05 15.71
N ARG A 54 0.28 -3.80 15.35
CA ARG A 54 -0.72 -2.71 15.30
C ARG A 54 -1.79 -2.92 14.24
N GLY A 55 -1.39 -3.39 13.06
CA GLY A 55 -2.34 -3.72 12.00
C GLY A 55 -3.18 -4.93 12.34
N ILE A 56 -2.57 -5.97 12.91
CA ILE A 56 -3.28 -7.18 13.37
C ILE A 56 -4.31 -6.82 14.43
N HIS A 57 -3.93 -6.01 15.44
CA HIS A 57 -4.85 -5.56 16.47
C HIS A 57 -6.08 -4.84 15.89
N ALA A 58 -5.88 -3.98 14.89
CA ALA A 58 -7.01 -3.30 14.23
C ALA A 58 -7.97 -4.29 13.53
N LEU A 59 -7.43 -5.33 12.88
CA LEU A 59 -8.23 -6.40 12.27
C LEU A 59 -8.94 -7.28 13.31
N GLU A 60 -8.31 -7.56 14.46
CA GLU A 60 -8.92 -8.28 15.58
C GLU A 60 -10.16 -7.56 16.11
N GLN A 61 -10.10 -6.23 16.18
CA GLN A 61 -11.24 -5.43 16.67
C GLN A 61 -12.50 -5.57 15.82
N ILE A 62 -12.38 -5.96 14.56
CA ILE A 62 -13.53 -6.25 13.68
C ILE A 62 -13.68 -7.76 13.39
N GLY A 63 -12.87 -8.60 14.01
CA GLY A 63 -12.97 -10.06 13.96
C GLY A 63 -12.47 -10.73 12.69
N ILE A 64 -11.62 -10.07 11.88
CA ILE A 64 -11.10 -10.60 10.60
C ILE A 64 -9.60 -10.87 10.58
N ALA A 65 -8.92 -10.75 11.71
CA ALA A 65 -7.45 -10.92 11.75
C ALA A 65 -7.02 -12.31 11.23
N GLN A 66 -7.70 -13.36 11.67
CA GLN A 66 -7.39 -14.73 11.24
C GLN A 66 -7.62 -14.92 9.72
N GLU A 67 -8.72 -14.39 9.20
CA GLU A 67 -9.04 -14.44 7.76
C GLU A 67 -7.99 -13.70 6.93
N ALA A 68 -7.62 -12.49 7.32
CA ALA A 68 -6.59 -11.71 6.64
C ALA A 68 -5.22 -12.41 6.67
N LEU A 69 -4.85 -13.03 7.80
CA LEU A 69 -3.55 -13.69 7.95
C LEU A 69 -3.44 -15.04 7.23
N GLN A 70 -4.56 -15.65 6.78
CA GLN A 70 -4.52 -16.85 5.94
C GLN A 70 -3.79 -16.64 4.60
N HIS A 71 -3.78 -15.41 4.10
CA HIS A 71 -3.12 -15.02 2.87
C HIS A 71 -1.77 -14.33 3.08
N ALA A 72 -1.27 -14.33 4.31
CA ALA A 72 -0.05 -13.64 4.67
C ALA A 72 1.11 -14.63 4.90
N ILE A 73 2.32 -14.17 4.60
CA ILE A 73 3.54 -14.95 4.84
C ILE A 73 4.27 -14.34 6.06
N PRO A 74 4.47 -15.12 7.15
CA PRO A 74 5.18 -14.62 8.32
C PRO A 74 6.66 -14.41 8.00
N MET A 75 7.16 -13.20 8.26
CA MET A 75 8.57 -12.84 8.21
C MET A 75 9.08 -12.69 9.64
N ARG A 76 9.93 -13.63 10.06
CA ARG A 76 10.40 -13.76 11.46
C ARG A 76 11.56 -12.83 11.80
N GLY A 77 12.17 -12.23 10.78
CA GLY A 77 13.30 -11.31 10.92
C GLY A 77 13.65 -10.67 9.59
N ARG A 78 14.75 -9.96 9.61
CA ARG A 78 15.37 -9.35 8.44
C ARG A 78 16.51 -10.24 7.96
N MET A 79 16.56 -10.51 6.66
CA MET A 79 17.72 -11.07 5.99
C MET A 79 18.47 -9.89 5.36
N ILE A 80 19.60 -9.54 5.94
CA ILE A 80 20.41 -8.41 5.48
C ILE A 80 21.44 -8.95 4.50
N HIS A 81 21.48 -8.35 3.32
CA HIS A 81 22.41 -8.65 2.24
C HIS A 81 23.46 -7.56 2.19
N ASP A 82 24.69 -7.88 2.51
CA ASP A 82 25.78 -6.95 2.35
C ASP A 82 26.24 -6.81 0.87
N ARG A 83 27.26 -5.99 0.60
CA ARG A 83 27.75 -5.83 -0.77
C ARG A 83 28.56 -7.04 -1.28
N SER A 84 29.07 -7.87 -0.40
CA SER A 84 29.77 -9.10 -0.77
C SER A 84 28.80 -10.23 -1.12
N GLY A 85 27.51 -10.05 -0.83
CA GLY A 85 26.48 -11.09 -0.94
C GLY A 85 26.39 -11.98 0.32
N GLU A 86 27.11 -11.65 1.40
CA GLU A 86 26.97 -12.35 2.67
C GLU A 86 25.62 -12.02 3.30
N LEU A 87 24.98 -13.06 3.89
CA LEU A 87 23.64 -12.98 4.47
C LEU A 87 23.70 -12.98 5.99
N HIS A 88 23.06 -11.98 6.59
CA HIS A 88 22.96 -11.86 8.05
C HIS A 88 21.50 -11.85 8.48
N PHE A 89 21.06 -12.90 9.17
CA PHE A 89 19.71 -12.95 9.71
C PHE A 89 19.61 -12.23 11.05
N SER A 90 18.69 -11.26 11.12
CA SER A 90 18.37 -10.50 12.35
C SER A 90 16.91 -10.75 12.73
N PRO A 91 16.62 -11.57 13.78
CA PRO A 91 15.26 -11.84 14.21
C PRO A 91 14.58 -10.59 14.78
N TYR A 92 13.26 -10.50 14.65
CA TYR A 92 12.48 -9.42 15.27
C TYR A 92 12.30 -9.61 16.77
N ASP A 93 12.23 -10.86 17.21
CA ASP A 93 12.08 -11.23 18.63
C ASP A 93 12.69 -12.63 18.85
N VAL A 94 12.96 -12.97 20.09
CA VAL A 94 13.38 -14.34 20.48
C VAL A 94 12.23 -15.34 20.36
N ASP A 95 10.98 -14.87 20.48
CA ASP A 95 9.79 -15.66 20.20
C ASP A 95 9.48 -15.63 18.69
N PRO A 96 9.60 -16.75 17.95
CA PRO A 96 9.37 -16.80 16.52
C PRO A 96 7.92 -16.52 16.12
N LYS A 97 6.97 -16.48 17.06
CA LYS A 97 5.59 -16.10 16.82
C LYS A 97 5.43 -14.58 16.68
N LYS A 98 6.35 -13.81 17.23
CA LYS A 98 6.38 -12.35 17.11
C LYS A 98 7.09 -11.97 15.82
N CYS A 99 6.34 -11.84 14.78
CA CYS A 99 6.81 -11.54 13.42
C CYS A 99 5.96 -10.43 12.79
N ILE A 100 6.43 -9.91 11.66
CA ILE A 100 5.60 -9.14 10.74
C ILE A 100 5.17 -10.06 9.61
N ASN A 101 4.10 -9.70 8.89
CA ASN A 101 3.55 -10.59 7.87
C ASN A 101 3.50 -9.87 6.53
N SER A 102 4.05 -10.49 5.48
CA SER A 102 3.87 -10.02 4.11
C SER A 102 2.47 -10.36 3.63
N ILE A 103 1.76 -9.38 3.09
CA ILE A 103 0.43 -9.56 2.51
C ILE A 103 0.23 -8.63 1.32
N GLY A 104 -0.39 -9.11 0.26
CA GLY A 104 -0.76 -8.28 -0.88
C GLY A 104 -1.77 -7.20 -0.46
N ARG A 105 -1.49 -5.95 -0.79
CA ARG A 105 -2.35 -4.81 -0.44
C ARG A 105 -3.76 -4.97 -1.01
N ALA A 106 -3.88 -5.46 -2.24
CA ALA A 106 -5.17 -5.69 -2.88
C ALA A 106 -6.01 -6.74 -2.13
N ALA A 107 -5.40 -7.89 -1.78
CA ALA A 107 -6.07 -8.95 -1.04
C ALA A 107 -6.57 -8.45 0.33
N LEU A 108 -5.71 -7.76 1.08
CA LEU A 108 -6.11 -7.19 2.36
C LEU A 108 -7.23 -6.16 2.20
N ASN A 109 -7.17 -5.31 1.16
CA ASN A 109 -8.22 -4.32 0.91
C ASN A 109 -9.56 -4.97 0.60
N THR A 110 -9.58 -6.02 -0.22
CA THR A 110 -10.78 -6.81 -0.49
C THR A 110 -11.35 -7.40 0.80
N THR A 111 -10.53 -8.04 1.63
CA THR A 111 -10.94 -8.60 2.91
C THR A 111 -11.61 -7.57 3.83
N VAL A 112 -11.05 -6.35 3.96
CA VAL A 112 -11.66 -5.33 4.83
C VAL A 112 -12.94 -4.73 4.23
N ILE A 113 -13.06 -4.62 2.90
CA ILE A 113 -14.29 -4.18 2.24
C ILE A 113 -15.39 -5.22 2.45
N GLU A 114 -15.10 -6.50 2.24
CA GLU A 114 -16.04 -7.60 2.47
C GLU A 114 -16.51 -7.65 3.94
N ALA A 115 -15.59 -7.46 4.88
CA ALA A 115 -15.93 -7.37 6.30
C ALA A 115 -16.90 -6.22 6.60
N ALA A 116 -16.70 -5.04 5.96
CA ALA A 116 -17.60 -3.91 6.11
C ALA A 116 -19.00 -4.22 5.56
N GLN A 117 -19.10 -4.89 4.42
CA GLN A 117 -20.36 -5.25 3.77
C GLN A 117 -21.15 -6.37 4.47
N ARG A 118 -20.57 -7.07 5.47
CA ARG A 118 -21.29 -8.00 6.33
C ARG A 118 -22.34 -7.31 7.22
N TYR A 119 -22.20 -6.00 7.41
CA TYR A 119 -23.14 -5.19 8.19
C TYR A 119 -24.19 -4.57 7.25
N SER A 120 -25.48 -4.87 7.46
CA SER A 120 -26.59 -4.37 6.63
C SER A 120 -26.77 -2.85 6.65
N ASN A 121 -26.19 -2.18 7.64
CA ASN A 121 -26.17 -0.73 7.80
C ASN A 121 -24.94 -0.06 7.13
N VAL A 122 -24.13 -0.83 6.38
CA VAL A 122 -22.97 -0.33 5.61
C VAL A 122 -23.24 -0.55 4.12
N ARG A 123 -23.16 0.51 3.34
CA ARG A 123 -23.25 0.48 1.86
C ARG A 123 -21.94 0.96 1.27
N VAL A 124 -21.41 0.23 0.30
CA VAL A 124 -20.17 0.60 -0.43
C VAL A 124 -20.54 0.94 -1.86
N HIS A 125 -20.15 2.14 -2.29
CA HIS A 125 -20.44 2.69 -3.61
C HIS A 125 -19.12 2.87 -4.37
N PHE A 126 -18.89 2.05 -5.38
CA PHE A 126 -17.74 2.15 -6.28
C PHE A 126 -18.01 3.10 -7.44
N ASN A 127 -16.97 3.51 -8.17
CA ASN A 127 -17.05 4.46 -9.30
C ASN A 127 -17.64 5.83 -8.89
N HIS A 128 -17.43 6.23 -7.63
CA HIS A 128 -17.88 7.52 -7.09
C HIS A 128 -16.67 8.32 -6.65
N LYS A 129 -16.25 9.28 -7.45
CA LYS A 129 -15.07 10.12 -7.17
C LYS A 129 -15.49 11.39 -6.42
N CYS A 130 -15.08 11.54 -5.18
CA CYS A 130 -15.31 12.77 -4.45
C CYS A 130 -14.53 13.93 -5.10
N THR A 131 -15.25 15.02 -5.43
CA THR A 131 -14.70 16.23 -6.03
C THR A 131 -14.68 17.40 -5.06
N GLY A 132 -15.45 17.33 -3.97
CA GLY A 132 -15.49 18.35 -2.93
C GLY A 132 -16.45 17.99 -1.81
N VAL A 133 -16.37 18.72 -0.72
CA VAL A 133 -17.25 18.59 0.44
C VAL A 133 -17.64 19.99 0.90
N ASP A 134 -18.93 20.22 1.03
CA ASP A 134 -19.48 21.37 1.77
C ASP A 134 -19.41 21.04 3.27
N ILE A 135 -18.58 21.77 3.99
CA ILE A 135 -18.23 21.49 5.39
C ILE A 135 -19.39 21.81 6.32
N ASP A 136 -20.11 22.90 6.06
CA ASP A 136 -21.20 23.36 6.93
C ASP A 136 -22.41 22.44 6.89
N SER A 137 -22.71 21.86 5.72
CA SER A 137 -23.86 20.98 5.54
C SER A 137 -23.54 19.49 5.61
N ALA A 138 -22.26 19.10 5.80
CA ALA A 138 -21.75 17.73 5.73
C ALA A 138 -22.21 16.99 4.45
N LEU A 139 -22.02 17.63 3.30
CA LEU A 139 -22.46 17.16 1.99
C LEU A 139 -21.25 16.92 1.09
N ALA A 140 -21.07 15.67 0.64
CA ALA A 140 -20.05 15.31 -0.34
C ALA A 140 -20.60 15.39 -1.78
N GLN A 141 -19.81 15.96 -2.69
CA GLN A 141 -20.05 15.97 -4.14
C GLN A 141 -19.27 14.83 -4.78
N LEU A 142 -19.94 14.03 -5.58
CA LEU A 142 -19.42 12.78 -6.13
C LEU A 142 -19.65 12.76 -7.65
N GLU A 143 -18.57 12.61 -8.40
CA GLU A 143 -18.59 12.42 -9.85
C GLU A 143 -18.74 10.93 -10.17
N THR A 144 -19.70 10.60 -11.02
CA THR A 144 -19.96 9.25 -11.56
C THR A 144 -20.00 9.29 -13.09
N ALA A 145 -20.10 8.13 -13.75
CA ALA A 145 -20.28 8.05 -15.19
C ALA A 145 -21.61 8.71 -15.68
N GLU A 146 -22.60 8.81 -14.80
CA GLU A 146 -23.94 9.33 -15.09
C GLU A 146 -24.08 10.83 -14.73
N GLY A 147 -23.04 11.42 -14.14
CA GLY A 147 -23.03 12.81 -13.72
C GLY A 147 -22.64 13.01 -12.25
N VAL A 148 -22.92 14.19 -11.74
CA VAL A 148 -22.62 14.56 -10.35
C VAL A 148 -23.80 14.21 -9.44
N VAL A 149 -23.52 13.46 -8.38
CA VAL A 149 -24.47 13.12 -7.31
C VAL A 149 -23.96 13.68 -5.98
N THR A 150 -24.83 13.76 -4.99
CA THR A 150 -24.46 14.23 -3.66
C THR A 150 -24.81 13.19 -2.60
N ALA A 151 -23.97 13.13 -1.55
CA ALA A 151 -24.23 12.31 -0.37
C ALA A 151 -24.16 13.17 0.89
N ARG A 152 -25.17 13.10 1.71
CA ARG A 152 -25.30 13.85 2.97
C ARG A 152 -25.36 12.92 4.16
N GLY A 153 -24.67 13.27 5.22
CA GLY A 153 -24.69 12.58 6.52
C GLY A 153 -24.71 13.55 7.67
N ASP A 154 -24.65 13.01 8.89
CA ASP A 154 -24.40 13.80 10.10
C ASP A 154 -22.92 14.24 10.16
N ALA A 155 -22.05 13.48 9.47
CA ALA A 155 -20.65 13.85 9.25
C ALA A 155 -20.12 13.24 7.95
N VAL A 156 -19.14 13.91 7.31
CA VAL A 156 -18.28 13.39 6.24
C VAL A 156 -16.89 13.13 6.81
N ILE A 157 -16.36 11.93 6.57
CA ILE A 157 -15.04 11.48 7.05
C ILE A 157 -14.15 11.19 5.86
N GLY A 158 -13.08 11.98 5.68
CA GLY A 158 -12.07 11.77 4.63
C GLY A 158 -11.08 10.69 5.02
N VAL A 159 -11.08 9.57 4.28
CA VAL A 159 -10.12 8.46 4.35
C VAL A 159 -9.54 8.15 2.96
N ASP A 160 -9.54 9.16 2.10
CA ASP A 160 -9.20 9.12 0.68
C ASP A 160 -7.70 9.32 0.38
N GLY A 161 -6.88 9.26 1.44
CA GLY A 161 -5.43 9.12 1.33
C GLY A 161 -4.67 10.43 1.13
N ALA A 162 -3.43 10.32 0.64
CA ALA A 162 -2.49 11.43 0.54
C ALA A 162 -3.01 12.59 -0.33
N PHE A 163 -3.78 12.31 -1.36
CA PHE A 163 -4.35 13.32 -2.28
C PHE A 163 -5.84 13.60 -2.00
N SER A 164 -6.20 13.65 -0.73
CA SER A 164 -7.57 13.78 -0.23
C SER A 164 -8.31 15.00 -0.80
N ALA A 165 -9.47 14.75 -1.40
CA ALA A 165 -10.39 15.81 -1.83
C ALA A 165 -11.09 16.46 -0.63
N VAL A 166 -11.38 15.68 0.41
CA VAL A 166 -11.95 16.19 1.66
C VAL A 166 -11.02 17.22 2.31
N ARG A 167 -9.73 16.88 2.43
CA ARG A 167 -8.72 17.79 2.96
C ARG A 167 -8.60 19.08 2.12
N LYS A 168 -8.68 18.98 0.79
CA LYS A 168 -8.66 20.15 -0.09
C LYS A 168 -9.84 21.09 0.16
N SER A 169 -11.05 20.55 0.38
CA SER A 169 -12.21 21.36 0.74
C SER A 169 -12.00 22.04 2.09
N MET A 170 -11.48 21.33 3.11
CA MET A 170 -11.16 21.92 4.41
C MET A 170 -10.15 23.07 4.28
N GLN A 171 -9.12 22.93 3.43
CA GLN A 171 -8.15 24.00 3.17
C GLN A 171 -8.76 25.25 2.53
N SER A 172 -9.72 25.05 1.59
CA SER A 172 -10.35 26.17 0.88
C SER A 172 -11.38 26.93 1.73
N GLU A 173 -12.03 26.25 2.67
CA GLU A 173 -13.16 26.81 3.42
C GLU A 173 -12.81 27.20 4.86
N ILE A 174 -11.80 26.55 5.47
CA ILE A 174 -11.39 26.82 6.84
C ILE A 174 -10.10 27.65 6.85
N GLY A 175 -10.19 28.96 7.04
CA GLY A 175 -9.03 29.87 6.97
C GLY A 175 -7.93 29.59 8.01
N SER A 176 -8.23 28.85 9.09
CA SER A 176 -7.26 28.45 10.12
C SER A 176 -6.71 27.02 9.90
N PHE A 177 -7.12 26.33 8.84
CA PHE A 177 -6.67 24.97 8.57
C PHE A 177 -5.21 24.95 8.15
N GLN A 178 -4.36 24.36 9.00
CA GLN A 178 -2.93 24.21 8.71
C GLN A 178 -2.68 22.91 7.96
N TYR A 179 -1.87 23.00 6.94
CA TYR A 179 -1.52 21.89 6.09
C TYR A 179 -0.09 22.04 5.58
N ASP A 180 0.65 20.95 5.59
CA ASP A 180 2.00 20.86 5.07
C ASP A 180 2.16 19.59 4.23
N GLU A 181 2.71 19.73 3.02
CA GLU A 181 2.97 18.65 2.08
C GLU A 181 4.43 18.71 1.63
N ASN A 182 5.22 17.74 2.06
CA ASN A 182 6.63 17.65 1.73
C ASN A 182 6.94 16.38 0.94
N TYR A 183 7.40 16.54 -0.29
CA TYR A 183 7.96 15.45 -1.08
C TYR A 183 9.40 15.20 -0.66
N LEU A 184 9.72 13.94 -0.39
CA LEU A 184 11.10 13.55 -0.12
C LEU A 184 11.92 13.60 -1.42
N ALA A 185 13.22 13.81 -1.28
CA ALA A 185 14.17 13.72 -2.41
C ALA A 185 14.31 12.29 -2.97
N HIS A 186 13.68 11.31 -2.32
CA HIS A 186 13.69 9.90 -2.68
C HIS A 186 12.37 9.49 -3.34
N GLY A 187 12.52 8.67 -4.38
CA GLY A 187 11.43 7.90 -4.95
C GLY A 187 11.56 6.42 -4.65
N TYR A 188 10.66 5.64 -5.22
CA TYR A 188 10.76 4.20 -5.21
C TYR A 188 10.41 3.58 -6.57
N LYS A 189 11.04 2.44 -6.85
CA LYS A 189 10.81 1.63 -8.03
C LYS A 189 10.49 0.20 -7.61
N GLU A 190 9.40 -0.34 -8.14
CA GLU A 190 9.04 -1.74 -7.92
C GLU A 190 9.71 -2.63 -8.96
N LEU A 191 10.24 -3.76 -8.50
CA LEU A 191 10.92 -4.77 -9.27
C LEU A 191 10.45 -6.16 -8.80
N THR A 192 10.78 -7.21 -9.54
CA THR A 192 10.32 -8.56 -9.22
C THR A 192 11.48 -9.54 -9.20
N ILE A 193 11.46 -10.44 -8.22
CA ILE A 193 12.17 -11.72 -8.29
C ILE A 193 11.09 -12.79 -8.53
N PRO A 194 11.03 -13.43 -9.70
CA PRO A 194 10.04 -14.45 -9.99
C PRO A 194 10.29 -15.74 -9.19
N PRO A 195 9.30 -16.63 -9.07
CA PRO A 195 9.50 -17.94 -8.46
C PRO A 195 10.57 -18.75 -9.21
N GLY A 196 11.11 -19.76 -8.54
CA GLY A 196 11.99 -20.73 -9.15
C GLY A 196 11.24 -21.61 -10.19
N PRO A 197 11.97 -22.41 -10.97
CA PRO A 197 11.37 -23.32 -11.96
C PRO A 197 10.39 -24.34 -11.35
N ASP A 198 10.55 -24.61 -10.06
CA ASP A 198 9.68 -25.47 -9.24
C ASP A 198 8.47 -24.73 -8.64
N GLY A 199 8.31 -23.45 -8.94
CA GLY A 199 7.27 -22.59 -8.38
C GLY A 199 7.53 -22.15 -6.93
N LEU A 200 8.72 -22.45 -6.37
CA LEU A 200 9.09 -22.09 -5.00
C LEU A 200 9.88 -20.78 -4.92
N TRP A 201 10.00 -20.28 -3.70
CA TRP A 201 10.78 -19.07 -3.41
C TRP A 201 12.27 -19.29 -3.64
N ARG A 202 12.91 -18.36 -4.34
CA ARG A 202 14.35 -18.39 -4.63
C ARG A 202 15.23 -17.86 -3.49
N MET A 203 14.61 -17.29 -2.45
CA MET A 203 15.24 -16.80 -1.21
C MET A 203 14.43 -17.26 0.00
N GLU A 204 14.91 -17.02 1.21
CA GLU A 204 14.19 -17.36 2.46
C GLU A 204 12.82 -16.64 2.54
N LYS A 205 11.74 -17.40 2.42
CA LYS A 205 10.37 -16.85 2.41
C LYS A 205 9.93 -16.25 3.75
N ASN A 206 10.54 -16.68 4.85
CA ASN A 206 10.14 -16.22 6.18
C ASN A 206 11.00 -15.06 6.70
N ALA A 207 11.57 -14.27 5.79
CA ALA A 207 12.35 -13.08 6.09
C ALA A 207 11.95 -11.88 5.23
N LEU A 208 12.08 -10.69 5.80
CA LEU A 208 12.14 -9.47 5.02
C LEU A 208 13.58 -9.30 4.54
N HIS A 209 13.80 -9.41 3.22
CA HIS A 209 15.12 -9.19 2.65
C HIS A 209 15.40 -7.69 2.52
N ILE A 210 16.61 -7.28 2.91
CA ILE A 210 17.04 -5.87 2.89
C ILE A 210 18.46 -5.79 2.38
N TRP A 211 18.69 -4.95 1.35
CA TRP A 211 20.00 -4.54 0.85
C TRP A 211 20.22 -3.07 1.25
N PRO A 212 20.80 -2.81 2.44
CA PRO A 212 21.08 -1.44 2.87
C PRO A 212 22.31 -0.87 2.13
N ARG A 213 22.21 0.35 1.60
CA ARG A 213 23.26 1.02 0.82
C ARG A 213 23.33 2.52 1.18
N LYS A 214 23.82 2.84 2.38
CA LYS A 214 23.99 4.23 2.86
C LYS A 214 22.71 5.08 2.69
N SER A 215 22.61 5.83 1.56
CA SER A 215 21.49 6.74 1.27
C SER A 215 20.31 6.06 0.54
N PHE A 216 20.44 4.82 0.10
CA PHE A 216 19.41 4.08 -0.60
C PHE A 216 19.34 2.62 -0.12
N MET A 217 18.26 1.94 -0.43
CA MET A 217 18.11 0.52 -0.11
C MET A 217 17.13 -0.17 -1.06
N MET A 218 17.30 -1.46 -1.21
CA MET A 218 16.27 -2.32 -1.76
C MET A 218 15.73 -3.24 -0.67
N ILE A 219 14.42 -3.48 -0.68
CA ILE A 219 13.78 -4.49 0.16
C ILE A 219 13.05 -5.48 -0.72
N ALA A 220 12.85 -6.70 -0.24
CA ALA A 220 12.01 -7.69 -0.92
C ALA A 220 11.10 -8.41 0.08
N LEU A 221 9.81 -8.48 -0.26
CA LEU A 221 8.77 -9.15 0.50
C LEU A 221 8.25 -10.36 -0.29
N PRO A 222 8.08 -11.52 0.36
CA PRO A 222 7.59 -12.73 -0.29
C PRO A 222 6.12 -12.63 -0.68
N ASN A 223 5.77 -13.22 -1.83
CA ASN A 223 4.40 -13.40 -2.31
C ASN A 223 3.96 -14.86 -2.20
N PRO A 224 2.64 -15.14 -2.09
CA PRO A 224 2.13 -16.51 -2.02
C PRO A 224 2.44 -17.38 -3.26
N ASP A 225 2.68 -16.76 -4.41
CA ASP A 225 3.01 -17.43 -5.67
C ASP A 225 4.49 -17.84 -5.82
N GLY A 226 5.30 -17.67 -4.77
CA GLY A 226 6.72 -17.96 -4.78
C GLY A 226 7.62 -16.84 -5.28
N SER A 227 7.06 -15.74 -5.73
CA SER A 227 7.81 -14.55 -6.13
C SER A 227 8.13 -13.64 -4.92
N PHE A 228 8.96 -12.61 -5.16
CA PHE A 228 9.16 -11.49 -4.24
C PHE A 228 8.87 -10.18 -4.94
N THR A 229 8.15 -9.30 -4.27
CA THR A 229 8.05 -7.88 -4.65
C THR A 229 9.23 -7.14 -4.07
N CYS A 230 10.08 -6.61 -4.93
CA CYS A 230 11.23 -5.81 -4.57
C CYS A 230 10.89 -4.31 -4.69
N THR A 231 11.35 -3.50 -3.74
CA THR A 231 11.20 -2.05 -3.79
C THR A 231 12.56 -1.41 -3.59
N LEU A 232 13.04 -0.71 -4.61
CA LEU A 232 14.25 0.12 -4.55
C LEU A 232 13.85 1.54 -4.16
N PHE A 233 14.31 2.01 -3.00
CA PHE A 233 14.20 3.39 -2.55
C PHE A 233 15.49 4.12 -2.84
N TRP A 234 15.45 5.20 -3.62
CA TRP A 234 16.62 5.93 -4.05
C TRP A 234 16.33 7.40 -4.34
N GLU A 235 17.35 8.26 -4.30
CA GLU A 235 17.24 9.67 -4.64
C GLU A 235 16.83 9.85 -6.10
N PHE A 236 16.01 10.87 -6.40
CA PHE A 236 15.66 11.21 -7.78
C PHE A 236 16.84 11.79 -8.53
N GLU A 237 17.58 12.71 -7.88
CA GLU A 237 18.67 13.49 -8.46
C GLU A 237 19.95 13.32 -7.65
N GLY A 238 21.09 13.54 -8.32
CA GLY A 238 22.41 13.46 -7.71
C GLY A 238 23.38 12.56 -8.48
N PRO A 239 24.64 12.47 -8.05
CA PRO A 239 25.67 11.69 -8.75
C PRO A 239 25.46 10.17 -8.70
N ARG A 240 24.66 9.69 -7.74
CA ARG A 240 24.16 8.32 -7.62
C ARG A 240 22.67 8.39 -7.31
N SER A 241 21.85 8.32 -8.35
CA SER A 241 20.40 8.52 -8.26
C SER A 241 19.70 7.89 -9.46
N PHE A 242 18.38 7.88 -9.44
CA PHE A 242 17.60 7.48 -10.61
C PHE A 242 17.95 8.27 -11.88
N ALA A 243 18.36 9.55 -11.75
CA ALA A 243 18.80 10.36 -12.90
C ALA A 243 20.02 9.79 -13.62
N THR A 244 20.81 8.93 -12.99
CA THR A 244 22.01 8.30 -13.59
C THR A 244 21.71 6.99 -14.33
N THR A 245 20.51 6.45 -14.25
CA THR A 245 20.07 5.18 -14.86
C THR A 245 19.27 5.36 -16.15
N LYS A 246 19.79 6.23 -17.05
CA LYS A 246 19.08 6.60 -18.31
C LYS A 246 19.13 5.52 -19.38
N THR A 247 20.11 4.64 -19.33
CA THR A 247 20.30 3.54 -20.30
C THR A 247 20.32 2.20 -19.56
N ASP A 248 20.05 1.12 -20.29
CA ASP A 248 20.11 -0.25 -19.76
C ASP A 248 21.46 -0.60 -19.18
N ASP A 249 22.52 -0.19 -19.85
CA ASP A 249 23.89 -0.44 -19.38
C ASP A 249 24.14 0.24 -18.03
N ASN A 250 23.58 1.44 -17.84
CA ASN A 250 23.68 2.15 -16.55
C ASN A 250 22.86 1.43 -15.47
N VAL A 251 21.69 0.91 -15.78
CA VAL A 251 20.87 0.12 -14.84
C VAL A 251 21.63 -1.17 -14.48
N ARG A 252 22.11 -1.94 -15.48
CA ARG A 252 22.86 -3.18 -15.23
C ARG A 252 24.06 -2.95 -14.35
N ARG A 253 24.91 -1.98 -14.71
CA ARG A 253 26.11 -1.65 -13.94
C ARG A 253 25.76 -1.29 -12.49
N PHE A 254 24.74 -0.45 -12.29
CA PHE A 254 24.30 -0.08 -10.95
C PHE A 254 23.87 -1.32 -10.13
N PHE A 255 23.10 -2.22 -10.70
CA PHE A 255 22.66 -3.44 -10.00
C PHE A 255 23.80 -4.43 -9.77
N GLU A 256 24.70 -4.61 -10.73
CA GLU A 256 25.90 -5.45 -10.58
C GLU A 256 26.85 -4.91 -9.49
N GLU A 257 26.98 -3.60 -9.35
CA GLU A 257 27.83 -2.97 -8.33
C GLU A 257 27.19 -3.00 -6.94
N GLU A 258 25.86 -2.82 -6.83
CA GLU A 258 25.20 -2.61 -5.56
C GLU A 258 24.40 -3.82 -5.06
N PHE A 259 23.92 -4.66 -5.94
CA PHE A 259 23.04 -5.80 -5.63
C PHE A 259 23.48 -7.07 -6.40
N PRO A 260 24.78 -7.44 -6.36
CA PRO A 260 25.32 -8.51 -7.20
C PRO A 260 24.63 -9.87 -6.97
N ASP A 261 24.19 -10.13 -5.76
CA ASP A 261 23.47 -11.36 -5.37
C ASP A 261 22.01 -11.35 -5.82
N ALA A 262 21.40 -10.18 -6.06
CA ALA A 262 20.03 -10.07 -6.54
C ALA A 262 19.93 -10.18 -8.08
N VAL A 263 20.95 -9.73 -8.82
CA VAL A 263 20.96 -9.70 -10.30
C VAL A 263 20.59 -11.08 -10.92
N PRO A 264 21.19 -12.21 -10.50
CA PRO A 264 20.86 -13.51 -11.05
C PRO A 264 19.42 -13.98 -10.76
N LEU A 265 18.76 -13.32 -9.79
CA LEU A 265 17.40 -13.63 -9.40
C LEU A 265 16.35 -12.81 -10.17
N MET A 266 16.77 -11.75 -10.90
CA MET A 266 15.92 -10.76 -11.55
C MET A 266 16.07 -10.79 -13.09
N PRO A 267 15.56 -11.84 -13.78
CA PRO A 267 15.71 -11.95 -15.24
C PRO A 267 15.05 -10.79 -15.99
N ASP A 268 13.97 -10.24 -15.46
CA ASP A 268 13.19 -9.15 -16.07
C ASP A 268 13.58 -7.75 -15.52
N LEU A 269 14.77 -7.63 -14.90
CA LEU A 269 15.21 -6.39 -14.25
C LEU A 269 15.04 -5.13 -15.11
N LEU A 270 15.47 -5.18 -16.36
CA LEU A 270 15.43 -4.03 -17.26
C LEU A 270 14.00 -3.66 -17.67
N ASP A 271 13.19 -4.66 -17.93
CA ASP A 271 11.79 -4.46 -18.30
C ASP A 271 11.00 -3.89 -17.12
N ASP A 272 11.19 -4.43 -15.92
CA ASP A 272 10.61 -3.89 -14.70
C ASP A 272 11.10 -2.45 -14.43
N PHE A 273 12.40 -2.21 -14.59
CA PHE A 273 12.98 -0.89 -14.35
C PHE A 273 12.46 0.18 -15.32
N ARG A 274 12.21 -0.18 -16.58
CA ARG A 274 11.64 0.74 -17.58
C ARG A 274 10.14 0.95 -17.43
N ASN A 275 9.40 -0.14 -17.30
CA ASN A 275 7.95 -0.13 -17.46
C ASN A 275 7.19 0.14 -16.16
N ASN A 276 7.75 -0.19 -15.00
CA ASN A 276 7.09 0.09 -13.74
C ASN A 276 7.15 1.60 -13.43
N PRO A 277 6.07 2.20 -12.91
CA PRO A 277 6.07 3.62 -12.60
C PRO A 277 7.07 3.96 -11.47
N MET A 278 7.61 5.16 -11.55
CA MET A 278 8.37 5.75 -10.45
C MET A 278 7.40 6.34 -9.43
N GLY A 279 7.48 5.89 -8.19
CA GLY A 279 6.69 6.44 -7.10
C GLY A 279 7.45 7.52 -6.32
N SER A 280 6.70 8.49 -5.78
CA SER A 280 7.23 9.52 -4.88
C SER A 280 6.83 9.24 -3.44
N LEU A 281 7.66 9.66 -2.51
CA LEU A 281 7.38 9.63 -1.08
C LEU A 281 6.96 11.02 -0.63
N VAL A 282 5.79 11.11 -0.02
CA VAL A 282 5.23 12.39 0.46
C VAL A 282 4.88 12.28 1.95
N THR A 283 5.24 13.32 2.71
CA THR A 283 4.81 13.51 4.10
C THR A 283 3.70 14.54 4.12
N ILE A 284 2.60 14.22 4.78
CA ILE A 284 1.44 15.09 4.94
C ILE A 284 1.21 15.32 6.42
N ARG A 285 1.07 16.60 6.80
CA ARG A 285 0.84 17.04 8.19
C ARG A 285 -0.29 18.05 8.25
#